data_6b0b392fecd9758e545d19a10a659426
#
_entry.id   6b0b392fecd9758e545d19a10a659426
#
_cell.length_a   1.000
_cell.length_b   1.000
_cell.length_c   1.000
_cell.angle_alpha   90.00
_cell.angle_beta   90.00
_cell.angle_gamma   90.00
#
_symmetry.space_group_name_H-M   'P 1'
#
loop_
_entity.id
_entity.type
_entity.pdbx_description
1 polymer ?
#
loop_
_entity_poly.entity_id
_entity_poly.type
_entity_poly.pdbx_seq_one_letter_code
_entity_poly.pdbx_strand_id
1 'polypeptide(L)'
;AIDGSILRGSYLETDFASFVAWRDWGFPDKSMRNCFAPAMLQGSDGGYVLGVMGQHTANAGQVYFPCGTPDPSDIREGRVDLESSARRELFEETGISADNLEVDAGWFAVLAGPRIAVMKPMRARESSEALRRRIRDHIAQDKKAELADVHIVRSPADFRPGMAPFVTAILEDRWAARANCADKS
;
A
#
# COMPACT_ATOMS: atom_id res chain seq x y z
N ALA A 1 -12.38 -3.16 -16.10
CA ALA A 1 -11.74 -3.53 -17.37
C ALA A 1 -10.33 -2.95 -17.42
N ILE A 2 -9.42 -3.62 -18.12
CA ILE A 2 -8.07 -3.12 -18.43
C ILE A 2 -8.01 -2.94 -19.94
N ASP A 3 -7.55 -1.74 -20.35
CA ASP A 3 -7.35 -1.39 -21.74
C ASP A 3 -5.98 -0.72 -21.88
N GLY A 4 -5.00 -1.47 -22.39
CA GLY A 4 -3.61 -1.03 -22.39
C GLY A 4 -3.11 -0.75 -20.96
N SER A 5 -2.71 0.48 -20.66
CA SER A 5 -2.28 0.95 -19.36
C SER A 5 -3.40 1.57 -18.50
N ILE A 6 -4.65 1.48 -18.93
CA ILE A 6 -5.79 2.10 -18.26
C ILE A 6 -6.60 1.04 -17.52
N LEU A 7 -6.73 1.19 -16.20
CA LEU A 7 -7.66 0.42 -15.37
C LEU A 7 -8.97 1.22 -15.22
N ARG A 8 -10.10 0.63 -15.63
CA ARG A 8 -11.44 1.23 -15.49
C ARG A 8 -12.32 0.36 -14.61
N GLY A 9 -13.04 1.00 -13.69
CA GLY A 9 -13.98 0.35 -12.79
C GLY A 9 -14.93 1.34 -12.16
N SER A 10 -15.87 0.82 -11.38
CA SER A 10 -16.76 1.60 -10.52
C SER A 10 -16.65 1.06 -9.10
N TYR A 11 -16.68 1.96 -8.14
CA TYR A 11 -16.76 1.58 -6.73
C TYR A 11 -18.23 1.43 -6.32
N LEU A 12 -18.47 0.47 -5.44
CA LEU A 12 -19.73 0.27 -4.75
C LEU A 12 -19.52 0.69 -3.29
N GLU A 13 -20.35 1.59 -2.80
CA GLU A 13 -20.34 1.92 -1.39
C GLU A 13 -20.92 0.76 -0.57
N THR A 14 -20.22 0.40 0.51
CA THR A 14 -20.63 -0.65 1.45
C THR A 14 -20.12 -0.31 2.84
N ASP A 15 -20.71 -0.90 3.86
CA ASP A 15 -20.22 -0.80 5.23
C ASP A 15 -19.07 -1.81 5.49
N PHE A 16 -18.30 -1.51 6.53
CA PHE A 16 -17.14 -2.31 6.90
C PHE A 16 -17.49 -3.76 7.26
N ALA A 17 -18.63 -3.98 7.93
CA ALA A 17 -19.06 -5.34 8.34
C ALA A 17 -19.40 -6.19 7.11
N SER A 18 -20.10 -5.63 6.13
CA SER A 18 -20.41 -6.30 4.86
C SER A 18 -19.16 -6.62 4.06
N PHE A 19 -18.19 -5.69 4.03
CA PHE A 19 -16.90 -5.92 3.39
C PHE A 19 -16.11 -7.06 4.05
N VAL A 20 -16.04 -7.10 5.38
CA VAL A 20 -15.36 -8.14 6.15
C VAL A 20 -16.06 -9.49 5.92
N ALA A 21 -17.39 -9.54 5.99
CA ALA A 21 -18.15 -10.77 5.73
C ALA A 21 -17.88 -11.30 4.32
N TRP A 22 -17.93 -10.44 3.29
CA TRP A 22 -17.61 -10.84 1.91
C TRP A 22 -16.19 -11.41 1.78
N ARG A 23 -15.22 -10.79 2.45
CA ARG A 23 -13.83 -11.28 2.50
C ARG A 23 -13.74 -12.64 3.19
N ASP A 24 -14.33 -12.79 4.37
CA ASP A 24 -14.20 -13.97 5.23
C ASP A 24 -14.95 -15.17 4.67
N TRP A 25 -15.97 -14.93 3.82
CA TRP A 25 -16.63 -15.97 3.02
C TRP A 25 -15.86 -16.36 1.73
N GLY A 26 -14.64 -15.89 1.59
CA GLY A 26 -13.77 -16.26 0.47
C GLY A 26 -14.12 -15.56 -0.84
N PHE A 27 -14.67 -14.35 -0.77
CA PHE A 27 -15.01 -13.54 -1.95
C PHE A 27 -16.00 -14.26 -2.89
N PRO A 28 -17.23 -14.54 -2.43
CA PRO A 28 -18.20 -15.37 -3.17
C PRO A 28 -18.61 -14.76 -4.51
N ASP A 29 -18.75 -13.44 -4.59
CA ASP A 29 -19.00 -12.74 -5.86
C ASP A 29 -17.69 -12.46 -6.61
N LYS A 30 -17.47 -13.21 -7.69
CA LYS A 30 -16.26 -13.11 -8.52
C LYS A 30 -16.26 -11.90 -9.47
N SER A 31 -17.38 -11.20 -9.62
CA SER A 31 -17.46 -9.95 -10.38
C SER A 31 -16.91 -8.76 -9.59
N MET A 32 -16.94 -8.84 -8.27
CA MET A 32 -16.45 -7.79 -7.36
C MET A 32 -14.96 -7.93 -7.09
N ARG A 33 -14.32 -6.79 -6.85
CA ARG A 33 -12.90 -6.69 -6.49
C ARG A 33 -12.73 -5.67 -5.38
N ASN A 34 -11.85 -5.96 -4.42
CA ASN A 34 -11.34 -4.94 -3.52
C ASN A 34 -10.20 -4.19 -4.22
N CYS A 35 -10.46 -2.94 -4.60
CA CYS A 35 -9.48 -2.07 -5.23
C CYS A 35 -9.07 -0.97 -4.23
N PHE A 36 -7.78 -0.87 -3.92
CA PHE A 36 -7.23 0.02 -2.92
C PHE A 36 -5.88 0.57 -3.38
N ALA A 37 -5.43 1.67 -2.76
CA ALA A 37 -4.26 2.41 -3.20
C ALA A 37 -3.14 2.44 -2.13
N PRO A 38 -2.21 1.47 -2.13
CA PRO A 38 -1.05 1.51 -1.24
C PRO A 38 -0.09 2.65 -1.58
N ALA A 39 0.40 3.35 -0.55
CA ALA A 39 1.50 4.28 -0.64
C ALA A 39 2.83 3.51 -0.66
N MET A 40 3.42 3.32 -1.83
CA MET A 40 4.67 2.57 -2.00
C MET A 40 5.86 3.42 -1.54
N LEU A 41 6.01 3.54 -0.20
CA LEU A 41 7.01 4.38 0.45
C LEU A 41 8.41 3.78 0.30
N GLN A 42 9.36 4.60 -0.17
CA GLN A 42 10.76 4.23 -0.34
C GLN A 42 11.69 5.28 0.27
N GLY A 43 12.70 4.86 1.01
CA GLY A 43 13.77 5.73 1.48
C GLY A 43 14.78 6.07 0.38
N SER A 44 15.59 7.12 0.62
CA SER A 44 16.65 7.56 -0.29
C SER A 44 17.73 6.49 -0.55
N ASP A 45 17.88 5.56 0.37
CA ASP A 45 18.77 4.40 0.29
C ASP A 45 18.17 3.22 -0.52
N GLY A 46 16.99 3.41 -1.11
CA GLY A 46 16.28 2.42 -1.91
C GLY A 46 15.50 1.37 -1.12
N GLY A 47 15.56 1.37 0.21
CA GLY A 47 14.76 0.49 1.06
C GLY A 47 13.28 0.84 1.02
N TYR A 48 12.42 -0.16 0.81
CA TYR A 48 10.98 0.00 0.90
C TYR A 48 10.52 -0.13 2.35
N VAL A 49 9.58 0.71 2.75
CA VAL A 49 9.10 0.82 4.14
C VAL A 49 7.68 0.30 4.22
N LEU A 50 7.48 -0.78 4.96
CA LEU A 50 6.21 -1.47 5.11
C LEU A 50 5.71 -1.37 6.56
N GLY A 51 4.40 -1.27 6.73
CA GLY A 51 3.75 -1.38 8.03
C GLY A 51 3.59 -2.85 8.44
N VAL A 52 3.73 -3.12 9.73
CA VAL A 52 3.37 -4.40 10.37
C VAL A 52 2.08 -4.17 11.14
N MET A 53 1.00 -4.80 10.74
CA MET A 53 -0.32 -4.58 11.33
C MET A 53 -0.42 -5.10 12.76
N GLY A 54 -1.05 -4.28 13.61
CA GLY A 54 -1.31 -4.61 15.02
C GLY A 54 -2.25 -5.79 15.19
N GLN A 55 -2.12 -6.50 16.32
CA GLN A 55 -2.93 -7.69 16.61
C GLN A 55 -4.41 -7.42 16.80
N HIS A 56 -4.80 -6.16 17.02
CA HIS A 56 -6.19 -5.72 17.17
C HIS A 56 -6.89 -5.36 15.85
N THR A 57 -6.16 -5.37 14.73
CA THR A 57 -6.69 -5.01 13.42
C THR A 57 -7.24 -6.22 12.66
N ALA A 58 -8.07 -5.98 11.67
CA ALA A 58 -8.62 -7.03 10.80
C ALA A 58 -7.56 -7.77 9.96
N ASN A 59 -6.36 -7.21 9.86
CA ASN A 59 -5.22 -7.76 9.12
C ASN A 59 -4.04 -8.07 10.04
N ALA A 60 -4.31 -8.49 11.28
CA ALA A 60 -3.31 -8.74 12.31
C ALA A 60 -2.06 -9.47 11.80
N GLY A 61 -0.89 -8.90 12.07
CA GLY A 61 0.41 -9.48 11.73
C GLY A 61 0.77 -9.45 10.24
N GLN A 62 -0.11 -8.98 9.34
CA GLN A 62 0.24 -8.80 7.93
C GLN A 62 1.22 -7.64 7.76
N VAL A 63 2.04 -7.73 6.69
CA VAL A 63 3.07 -6.74 6.38
C VAL A 63 2.85 -6.24 4.95
N TYR A 64 2.54 -4.95 4.82
CA TYR A 64 2.31 -4.31 3.54
C TYR A 64 2.56 -2.79 3.60
N PHE A 65 2.50 -2.13 2.45
CA PHE A 65 2.59 -0.68 2.36
C PHE A 65 1.38 -0.02 3.04
N PRO A 66 1.54 1.15 3.68
CA PRO A 66 0.42 1.90 4.23
C PRO A 66 -0.70 2.03 3.22
N CYS A 67 -1.91 1.61 3.60
CA CYS A 67 -3.07 1.65 2.72
C CYS A 67 -4.37 1.33 3.43
N GLY A 68 -5.43 1.98 2.96
CA GLY A 68 -6.81 1.65 3.31
C GLY A 68 -7.69 1.49 2.08
N THR A 69 -8.91 1.05 2.29
CA THR A 69 -9.95 1.07 1.26
C THR A 69 -10.48 2.50 1.15
N PRO A 70 -10.64 3.05 -0.07
CA PRO A 70 -11.21 4.38 -0.23
C PRO A 70 -12.56 4.49 0.45
N ASP A 71 -12.81 5.61 1.10
CA ASP A 71 -14.06 5.95 1.76
C ASP A 71 -14.79 7.13 1.06
N PRO A 72 -16.00 7.48 1.47
CA PRO A 72 -16.74 8.59 0.85
C PRO A 72 -15.99 9.93 0.85
N SER A 73 -15.05 10.15 1.79
CA SER A 73 -14.24 11.38 1.82
C SER A 73 -13.21 11.46 0.70
N ASP A 74 -12.92 10.32 0.06
CA ASP A 74 -12.01 10.23 -1.10
C ASP A 74 -12.74 10.52 -2.43
N ILE A 75 -14.06 10.79 -2.41
CA ILE A 75 -14.83 11.08 -3.63
C ILE A 75 -14.68 12.55 -4.02
N ARG A 76 -14.20 12.80 -5.23
CA ARG A 76 -14.10 14.13 -5.85
C ARG A 76 -14.85 14.13 -7.19
N GLU A 77 -15.85 14.99 -7.34
CA GLU A 77 -16.61 15.12 -8.59
C GLU A 77 -17.18 13.78 -9.12
N GLY A 78 -17.67 12.91 -8.21
CA GLY A 78 -18.23 11.61 -8.56
C GLY A 78 -17.17 10.54 -8.94
N ARG A 79 -15.91 10.80 -8.66
CA ARG A 79 -14.79 9.85 -8.86
C ARG A 79 -14.06 9.59 -7.56
N VAL A 80 -13.58 8.36 -7.38
CA VAL A 80 -12.71 8.03 -6.25
C VAL A 80 -11.30 8.51 -6.56
N ASP A 81 -10.80 9.43 -5.72
CA ASP A 81 -9.43 9.96 -5.78
C ASP A 81 -8.48 9.02 -5.01
N LEU A 82 -7.93 8.05 -5.71
CA LEU A 82 -7.02 7.06 -5.13
C LEU A 82 -5.70 7.67 -4.63
N GLU A 83 -5.27 8.80 -5.20
CA GLU A 83 -4.06 9.46 -4.72
C GLU A 83 -4.30 10.15 -3.38
N SER A 84 -5.41 10.85 -3.23
CA SER A 84 -5.81 11.44 -1.95
C SER A 84 -5.97 10.36 -0.88
N SER A 85 -6.61 9.22 -1.23
CA SER A 85 -6.72 8.07 -0.33
C SER A 85 -5.36 7.55 0.11
N ALA A 86 -4.42 7.28 -0.82
CA ALA A 86 -3.08 6.81 -0.48
C ALA A 86 -2.29 7.79 0.40
N ARG A 87 -2.43 9.11 0.15
CA ARG A 87 -1.78 10.16 0.95
C ARG A 87 -2.35 10.24 2.37
N ARG A 88 -3.66 10.13 2.51
CA ARG A 88 -4.36 10.14 3.80
C ARG A 88 -3.94 8.94 4.64
N GLU A 89 -4.03 7.74 4.10
CA GLU A 89 -3.65 6.50 4.80
C GLU A 89 -2.17 6.51 5.20
N LEU A 90 -1.28 6.98 4.30
CA LEU A 90 0.13 7.13 4.64
C LEU A 90 0.31 8.02 5.88
N PHE A 91 -0.38 9.16 5.92
CA PHE A 91 -0.27 10.08 7.05
C PHE A 91 -0.88 9.50 8.33
N GLU A 92 -2.08 8.93 8.24
CA GLU A 92 -2.79 8.36 9.39
C GLU A 92 -1.99 7.21 10.03
N GLU A 93 -1.48 6.28 9.23
CA GLU A 93 -0.76 5.12 9.74
C GLU A 93 0.69 5.44 10.18
N THR A 94 1.35 6.41 9.55
CA THR A 94 2.80 6.62 9.70
C THR A 94 3.23 7.99 10.20
N GLY A 95 2.35 8.99 10.19
CA GLY A 95 2.70 10.39 10.45
C GLY A 95 3.58 11.03 9.35
N ILE A 96 3.78 10.36 8.22
CA ILE A 96 4.58 10.88 7.10
C ILE A 96 3.65 11.61 6.12
N SER A 97 3.82 12.93 5.98
CA SER A 97 3.09 13.70 4.96
C SER A 97 3.69 13.47 3.58
N ALA A 98 2.83 13.14 2.62
CA ALA A 98 3.22 12.98 1.22
C ALA A 98 3.72 14.28 0.58
N ASP A 99 3.43 15.45 1.17
CA ASP A 99 3.94 16.74 0.69
C ASP A 99 5.45 16.89 0.84
N ASN A 100 6.06 16.08 1.71
CA ASN A 100 7.50 16.01 1.93
C ASN A 100 8.18 14.92 1.10
N LEU A 101 7.44 14.25 0.21
CA LEU A 101 7.91 13.15 -0.62
C LEU A 101 7.92 13.54 -2.09
N GLU A 102 8.80 12.93 -2.85
CA GLU A 102 8.72 12.88 -4.30
C GLU A 102 7.66 11.83 -4.68
N VAL A 103 6.52 12.28 -5.20
CA VAL A 103 5.41 11.42 -5.61
C VAL A 103 5.48 11.24 -7.12
N ASP A 104 5.62 9.99 -7.57
CA ASP A 104 5.65 9.65 -9.01
C ASP A 104 4.29 9.96 -9.66
N ALA A 105 4.30 10.43 -10.90
CA ALA A 105 3.07 10.62 -11.68
C ALA A 105 2.40 9.29 -12.05
N GLY A 106 3.18 8.21 -12.18
CA GLY A 106 2.72 6.89 -12.57
C GLY A 106 2.14 6.07 -11.40
N TRP A 107 1.60 4.93 -11.78
CA TRP A 107 1.03 3.93 -10.88
C TRP A 107 1.50 2.55 -11.25
N PHE A 108 1.54 1.63 -10.28
CA PHE A 108 1.70 0.20 -10.53
C PHE A 108 0.45 -0.53 -10.05
N ALA A 109 -0.06 -1.46 -10.87
CA ALA A 109 -1.22 -2.27 -10.49
C ALA A 109 -0.83 -3.73 -10.35
N VAL A 110 -1.16 -4.33 -9.21
CA VAL A 110 -1.07 -5.77 -8.99
C VAL A 110 -2.48 -6.33 -8.89
N LEU A 111 -2.80 -7.24 -9.80
CA LEU A 111 -4.09 -7.93 -9.84
C LEU A 111 -3.91 -9.33 -9.22
N ALA A 112 -4.46 -9.53 -8.03
CA ALA A 112 -4.33 -10.76 -7.26
C ALA A 112 -5.71 -11.31 -6.89
N GLY A 113 -6.34 -12.00 -7.83
CA GLY A 113 -7.68 -12.57 -7.65
C GLY A 113 -8.72 -11.49 -7.33
N PRO A 114 -9.33 -11.51 -6.12
CA PRO A 114 -10.33 -10.53 -5.73
C PRO A 114 -9.75 -9.17 -5.32
N ARG A 115 -8.43 -9.01 -5.31
CA ARG A 115 -7.74 -7.78 -4.91
C ARG A 115 -7.08 -7.11 -6.09
N ILE A 116 -7.16 -5.78 -6.12
CA ILE A 116 -6.44 -4.92 -7.06
C ILE A 116 -5.72 -3.87 -6.21
N ALA A 117 -4.40 -3.99 -6.09
CA ALA A 117 -3.57 -2.99 -5.44
C ALA A 117 -3.03 -2.02 -6.48
N VAL A 118 -3.47 -0.76 -6.44
CA VAL A 118 -3.01 0.31 -7.33
C VAL A 118 -2.03 1.16 -6.56
N MET A 119 -0.74 0.87 -6.69
CA MET A 119 0.30 1.43 -5.84
C MET A 119 0.80 2.77 -6.35
N LYS A 120 0.89 3.75 -5.45
CA LYS A 120 1.47 5.07 -5.72
C LYS A 120 2.91 5.12 -5.21
N PRO A 121 3.91 5.21 -6.11
CA PRO A 121 5.30 5.34 -5.66
C PRO A 121 5.53 6.70 -4.98
N MET A 122 6.14 6.65 -3.80
CA MET A 122 6.47 7.82 -3.00
C MET A 122 7.88 7.67 -2.43
N ARG A 123 8.77 8.61 -2.73
CA ARG A 123 10.17 8.55 -2.31
C ARG A 123 10.50 9.64 -1.33
N ALA A 124 11.11 9.25 -0.20
CA ALA A 124 11.60 10.18 0.79
C ALA A 124 13.05 10.60 0.50
N ARG A 125 13.42 11.78 0.97
CA ARG A 125 14.81 12.25 1.01
C ARG A 125 15.60 11.62 2.17
N GLU A 126 14.89 11.13 3.17
CA GLU A 126 15.45 10.42 4.32
C GLU A 126 15.72 8.96 3.98
N SER A 127 16.65 8.31 4.69
CA SER A 127 16.87 6.88 4.56
C SER A 127 15.69 6.07 5.13
N SER A 128 15.52 4.83 4.66
CA SER A 128 14.50 3.92 5.18
C SER A 128 14.59 3.72 6.69
N GLU A 129 15.79 3.73 7.26
CA GLU A 129 16.00 3.64 8.71
C GLU A 129 15.56 4.91 9.46
N ALA A 130 15.74 6.10 8.88
CA ALA A 130 15.25 7.33 9.46
C ALA A 130 13.72 7.37 9.45
N LEU A 131 13.10 6.96 8.34
CA LEU A 131 11.64 6.80 8.23
C LEU A 131 11.11 5.82 9.28
N ARG A 132 11.75 4.65 9.44
CA ARG A 132 11.37 3.65 10.43
C ARG A 132 11.35 4.24 11.85
N ARG A 133 12.36 5.00 12.24
CA ARG A 133 12.40 5.66 13.56
C ARG A 133 11.22 6.62 13.73
N ARG A 134 11.00 7.50 12.76
CA ARG A 134 9.89 8.46 12.81
C ARG A 134 8.52 7.79 12.91
N ILE A 135 8.31 6.74 12.13
CA ILE A 135 7.05 6.00 12.14
C ILE A 135 6.85 5.30 13.50
N ARG A 136 7.92 4.71 14.07
CA ARG A 136 7.85 4.13 15.41
C ARG A 136 7.52 5.15 16.49
N ASP A 137 8.10 6.35 16.39
CA ASP A 137 7.78 7.45 17.29
C ASP A 137 6.31 7.89 17.16
N HIS A 138 5.77 7.91 15.95
CA HIS A 138 4.35 8.17 15.69
C HIS A 138 3.47 7.08 16.30
N ILE A 139 3.75 5.81 16.03
CA ILE A 139 3.04 4.65 16.61
C ILE A 139 3.03 4.72 18.14
N ALA A 140 4.15 5.06 18.77
CA ALA A 140 4.27 5.13 20.21
C ALA A 140 3.40 6.25 20.85
N GLN A 141 3.02 7.26 20.10
CA GLN A 141 2.19 8.37 20.56
C GLN A 141 0.69 8.11 20.36
N ASP A 142 0.30 7.19 19.47
CA ASP A 142 -1.09 6.86 19.20
C ASP A 142 -1.48 5.52 19.85
N LYS A 143 -2.32 5.59 20.90
CA LYS A 143 -2.86 4.40 21.58
C LYS A 143 -3.75 3.52 20.70
N LYS A 144 -4.19 4.02 19.55
CA LYS A 144 -5.05 3.32 18.59
C LYS A 144 -4.32 3.03 17.28
N ALA A 145 -3.00 3.22 17.23
CA ALA A 145 -2.21 3.00 16.04
C ALA A 145 -2.50 1.61 15.44
N GLU A 146 -2.86 1.58 14.16
CA GLU A 146 -3.11 0.32 13.46
C GLU A 146 -1.82 -0.47 13.24
N LEU A 147 -0.69 0.19 13.08
CA LEU A 147 0.61 -0.43 12.96
C LEU A 147 1.20 -0.77 14.34
N ALA A 148 1.78 -1.97 14.43
CA ALA A 148 2.57 -2.39 15.59
C ALA A 148 4.07 -2.15 15.40
N ASP A 149 4.55 -2.13 14.16
CA ASP A 149 5.97 -1.96 13.83
C ASP A 149 6.15 -1.61 12.34
N VAL A 150 7.42 -1.43 11.94
CA VAL A 150 7.85 -1.15 10.59
C VAL A 150 8.86 -2.19 10.12
N HIS A 151 8.68 -2.70 8.91
CA HIS A 151 9.60 -3.62 8.24
C HIS A 151 10.21 -2.96 7.00
N ILE A 152 11.53 -3.04 6.87
CA ILE A 152 12.25 -2.50 5.71
C ILE A 152 12.65 -3.65 4.81
N VAL A 153 12.43 -3.48 3.51
CA VAL A 153 12.75 -4.48 2.48
C VAL A 153 13.67 -3.86 1.43
N ARG A 154 14.86 -4.42 1.26
CA ARG A 154 15.88 -4.00 0.29
C ARG A 154 16.13 -5.05 -0.78
N SER A 155 15.83 -6.30 -0.46
CA SER A 155 16.07 -7.45 -1.33
C SER A 155 15.08 -8.58 -1.01
N PRO A 156 14.98 -9.64 -1.85
CA PRO A 156 14.17 -10.81 -1.53
C PRO A 156 14.56 -11.52 -0.22
N ALA A 157 15.79 -11.34 0.26
CA ALA A 157 16.24 -11.89 1.53
C ALA A 157 15.52 -11.29 2.76
N ASP A 158 14.92 -10.11 2.58
CA ASP A 158 14.14 -9.43 3.62
C ASP A 158 12.67 -9.86 3.64
N PHE A 159 12.25 -10.75 2.74
CA PHE A 159 10.88 -11.29 2.75
C PHE A 159 10.67 -12.16 3.97
N ARG A 160 9.50 -12.01 4.57
CA ARG A 160 9.13 -12.75 5.78
C ARG A 160 7.68 -13.24 5.74
N PRO A 161 7.30 -14.21 6.56
CA PRO A 161 5.91 -14.61 6.73
C PRO A 161 5.03 -13.39 7.09
N GLY A 162 3.81 -13.38 6.57
CA GLY A 162 2.86 -12.28 6.76
C GLY A 162 2.96 -11.17 5.71
N MET A 163 3.98 -11.14 4.86
CA MET A 163 4.00 -10.20 3.74
C MET A 163 2.89 -10.53 2.74
N ALA A 164 2.09 -9.50 2.40
CA ALA A 164 0.99 -9.66 1.46
C ALA A 164 1.51 -10.02 0.06
N PRO A 165 0.91 -10.99 -0.65
CA PRO A 165 1.42 -11.44 -1.96
C PRO A 165 1.56 -10.34 -3.01
N PHE A 166 0.71 -9.31 -2.96
CA PHE A 166 0.82 -8.18 -3.88
C PHE A 166 2.06 -7.32 -3.62
N VAL A 167 2.58 -7.32 -2.37
CA VAL A 167 3.82 -6.61 -2.02
C VAL A 167 5.03 -7.33 -2.58
N THR A 168 5.15 -8.64 -2.35
CA THR A 168 6.28 -9.43 -2.86
C THR A 168 6.32 -9.39 -4.38
N ALA A 169 5.17 -9.54 -5.04
CA ALA A 169 5.06 -9.51 -6.50
C ALA A 169 5.54 -8.17 -7.10
N ILE A 170 5.12 -7.03 -6.55
CA ILE A 170 5.57 -5.74 -7.07
C ILE A 170 7.06 -5.50 -6.80
N LEU A 171 7.58 -5.89 -5.64
CA LEU A 171 8.98 -5.69 -5.31
C LEU A 171 9.89 -6.52 -6.22
N GLU A 172 9.54 -7.76 -6.48
CA GLU A 172 10.25 -8.63 -7.44
C GLU A 172 10.26 -8.03 -8.85
N ASP A 173 9.10 -7.56 -9.34
CA ASP A 173 8.98 -6.88 -10.64
C ASP A 173 9.89 -5.65 -10.72
N ARG A 174 9.87 -4.79 -9.69
CA ARG A 174 10.69 -3.56 -9.65
C ARG A 174 12.19 -3.85 -9.66
N TRP A 175 12.63 -4.89 -8.98
CA TRP A 175 14.05 -5.27 -9.01
C TRP A 175 14.44 -5.92 -10.33
N ALA A 176 13.60 -6.78 -10.91
CA ALA A 176 13.84 -7.34 -12.24
C ALA A 176 13.94 -6.24 -13.32
N ALA A 177 13.06 -5.25 -13.27
CA ALA A 177 13.09 -4.12 -14.20
C ALA A 177 14.38 -3.29 -14.06
N ARG A 178 14.89 -3.09 -12.83
CA ARG A 178 16.16 -2.37 -12.58
C ARG A 178 17.37 -3.17 -13.10
N ALA A 179 17.41 -4.47 -12.87
CA ALA A 179 18.47 -5.33 -13.36
C ALA A 179 18.57 -5.29 -14.90
N ASN A 180 17.43 -5.39 -15.58
CA ASN A 180 17.35 -5.32 -17.05
C ASN A 180 17.74 -3.95 -17.64
N CYS A 181 17.64 -2.87 -16.86
CA CYS A 181 18.09 -1.54 -17.30
C CYS A 181 19.61 -1.39 -17.12
N ALA A 182 20.19 -1.99 -16.06
CA ALA A 182 21.62 -1.93 -15.81
C ALA A 182 22.44 -2.72 -16.84
N ASP A 183 21.92 -3.83 -17.34
CA ASP A 183 22.59 -4.66 -18.37
C ASP A 183 22.59 -4.03 -19.78
N LYS A 184 21.86 -2.93 -19.99
CA LYS A 184 21.75 -2.23 -21.28
C LYS A 184 22.54 -0.92 -21.34
N SER A 185 23.23 -0.55 -20.27
CA SER A 185 24.03 0.69 -20.14
C SER A 185 25.52 0.38 -20.18
#